data_f7530d74b7d54ccf1f7466bfc291e840
#
_entry.id   f7530d74b7d54ccf1f7466bfc291e840
#
_cell.length_a   1.000
_cell.length_b   1.000
_cell.length_c   1.000
_cell.angle_alpha   90.00
_cell.angle_beta   90.00
_cell.angle_gamma   90.00
#
_symmetry.space_group_name_H-M   'P 1'
#
loop_
_entity.id
_entity.type
_entity.pdbx_description
1 polymer ?
#
loop_
_entity_poly.entity_id
_entity_poly.type
_entity_poly.pdbx_seq_one_letter_code
_entity_poly.pdbx_strand_id
1 'polypeptide(L)'
;MTQSVSWRDLLEVNAPELIQVASGVQDHTLPDGALDHKTKTLMTMLCDALLGHDGGVTTIANRARAAGASEDEIIETVGIAFLMGGLPALVTASNAFR
;
A
#
# COMPACT_ATOMS: atom_id res chain seq x y z
N MET A 1 0.65 -21.50 -21.37
CA MET A 1 0.47 -20.90 -20.05
C MET A 1 0.07 -19.45 -20.22
N THR A 2 -1.04 -19.07 -19.62
CA THR A 2 -1.55 -17.70 -19.72
C THR A 2 -0.93 -16.85 -18.62
N GLN A 3 -0.41 -15.71 -18.98
CA GLN A 3 0.03 -14.71 -18.01
C GLN A 3 -1.14 -13.84 -17.59
N SER A 4 -1.21 -13.53 -16.31
CA SER A 4 -2.19 -12.59 -15.80
C SER A 4 -1.84 -11.19 -16.31
N VAL A 5 -2.84 -10.49 -16.82
CA VAL A 5 -2.70 -9.08 -17.21
C VAL A 5 -2.86 -8.25 -15.94
N SER A 6 -1.92 -7.34 -15.68
CA SER A 6 -2.01 -6.49 -14.51
C SER A 6 -3.14 -5.47 -14.64
N TRP A 7 -3.66 -5.02 -13.50
CA TRP A 7 -4.67 -3.96 -13.49
C TRP A 7 -4.16 -2.69 -14.17
N ARG A 8 -2.88 -2.40 -14.05
CA ARG A 8 -2.26 -1.23 -14.69
C ARG A 8 -2.30 -1.36 -16.20
N ASP A 9 -1.94 -2.53 -16.73
CA ASP A 9 -1.98 -2.79 -18.16
C ASP A 9 -3.41 -2.65 -18.71
N LEU A 10 -4.39 -3.17 -17.98
CA LEU A 10 -5.80 -3.03 -18.38
C LEU A 10 -6.22 -1.56 -18.46
N LEU A 11 -5.81 -0.75 -17.51
CA LEU A 11 -6.14 0.68 -17.50
C LEU A 11 -5.36 1.45 -18.56
N GLU A 12 -4.12 1.09 -18.83
CA GLU A 12 -3.34 1.73 -19.90
C GLU A 12 -3.99 1.51 -21.27
N VAL A 13 -4.57 0.33 -21.50
CA VAL A 13 -5.26 0.02 -22.76
C VAL A 13 -6.63 0.70 -22.81
N ASN A 14 -7.40 0.62 -21.72
CA ASN A 14 -8.82 1.00 -21.73
C ASN A 14 -9.09 2.44 -21.27
N ALA A 15 -8.21 3.00 -20.45
CA ALA A 15 -8.39 4.33 -19.84
C ALA A 15 -7.05 5.03 -19.66
N PRO A 16 -6.29 5.28 -20.76
CA PRO A 16 -4.92 5.80 -20.65
C PRO A 16 -4.85 7.19 -20.01
N GLU A 17 -5.82 8.04 -20.24
CA GLU A 17 -5.85 9.38 -19.63
C GLU A 17 -6.11 9.28 -18.13
N LEU A 18 -6.98 8.38 -17.71
CA LEU A 18 -7.28 8.18 -16.29
C LEU A 18 -6.06 7.67 -15.53
N ILE A 19 -5.37 6.66 -16.06
CA ILE A 19 -4.19 6.10 -15.39
C ILE A 19 -3.05 7.13 -15.33
N GLN A 20 -2.94 7.99 -16.32
CA GLN A 20 -1.95 9.06 -16.32
C GLN A 20 -2.22 10.07 -15.19
N VAL A 21 -3.47 10.49 -15.03
CA VAL A 21 -3.88 11.39 -13.94
C VAL A 21 -3.66 10.72 -12.58
N ALA A 22 -4.05 9.45 -12.45
CA ALA A 22 -3.86 8.69 -11.20
C ALA A 22 -2.37 8.59 -10.83
N SER A 23 -1.50 8.29 -11.80
CA SER A 23 -0.06 8.25 -11.58
C SER A 23 0.48 9.61 -11.16
N GLY A 24 -0.04 10.70 -11.73
CA GLY A 24 0.32 12.06 -11.34
C GLY A 24 -0.03 12.38 -9.90
N VAL A 25 -1.17 11.88 -9.40
CA VAL A 25 -1.55 12.05 -7.99
C VAL A 25 -0.55 11.34 -7.08
N GLN A 26 -0.15 10.11 -7.43
CA GLN A 26 0.86 9.38 -6.66
C GLN A 26 2.21 10.12 -6.67
N ASP A 27 2.64 10.59 -7.84
CA ASP A 27 3.91 11.30 -8.00
C ASP A 27 3.94 12.62 -7.22
N HIS A 28 2.79 13.25 -7.04
CA HIS A 28 2.65 14.46 -6.24
C HIS A 28 2.61 14.16 -4.73
N THR A 29 1.98 13.06 -4.34
CA THR A 29 1.62 12.78 -2.95
C THR A 29 2.71 12.02 -2.19
N LEU A 30 3.36 11.04 -2.85
CA LEU A 30 4.24 10.09 -2.16
C LEU A 30 5.67 10.55 -1.92
N PRO A 31 6.28 11.46 -2.70
CA PRO A 31 7.64 11.92 -2.41
C PRO A 31 7.76 12.62 -1.06
N ASP A 32 9.00 12.70 -0.55
CA ASP A 32 9.29 13.36 0.73
C ASP A 32 8.74 14.78 0.74
N GLY A 33 8.11 15.13 1.85
CA GLY A 33 7.59 16.45 2.14
C GLY A 33 7.68 16.69 3.64
N ALA A 34 6.68 17.31 4.24
CA ALA A 34 6.57 17.39 5.70
C ALA A 34 6.57 16.01 6.34
N LEU A 35 5.97 15.03 5.66
CA LEU A 35 6.10 13.61 5.98
C LEU A 35 7.02 12.98 4.95
N ASP A 36 7.93 12.10 5.38
CA ASP A 36 8.81 11.42 4.44
C ASP A 36 8.07 10.29 3.70
N HIS A 37 8.69 9.84 2.61
CA HIS A 37 8.13 8.80 1.76
C HIS A 37 7.89 7.49 2.52
N LYS A 38 8.80 7.10 3.40
CA LYS A 38 8.66 5.91 4.24
C LYS A 38 7.40 5.98 5.10
N THR A 39 7.20 7.09 5.80
CA THR A 39 6.04 7.32 6.65
C THR A 39 4.75 7.27 5.83
N LYS A 40 4.73 7.96 4.69
CA LYS A 40 3.55 7.95 3.79
C LYS A 40 3.24 6.54 3.28
N THR A 41 4.26 5.74 3.00
CA THR A 41 4.09 4.36 2.54
C THR A 41 3.51 3.49 3.66
N LEU A 42 3.98 3.64 4.90
CA LEU A 42 3.39 2.95 6.05
C LEU A 42 1.94 3.36 6.28
N MET A 43 1.61 4.64 6.09
CA MET A 43 0.23 5.13 6.18
C MET A 43 -0.66 4.49 5.11
N THR A 44 -0.13 4.31 3.89
CA THR A 44 -0.83 3.63 2.80
C THR A 44 -1.10 2.17 3.15
N MET A 45 -0.12 1.49 3.73
CA MET A 45 -0.28 0.10 4.22
C MET A 45 -1.38 0.02 5.28
N LEU A 46 -1.40 0.95 6.22
CA LEU A 46 -2.43 1.04 7.26
C LEU A 46 -3.82 1.16 6.64
N CYS A 47 -3.97 2.05 5.67
CA CYS A 47 -5.25 2.26 5.00
C CYS A 47 -5.69 0.99 4.23
N ASP A 48 -4.78 0.32 3.55
CA ASP A 48 -5.08 -0.95 2.89
C ASP A 48 -5.57 -2.01 3.89
N ALA A 49 -4.95 -2.07 5.06
CA ALA A 49 -5.37 -2.99 6.12
C ALA A 49 -6.80 -2.69 6.61
N LEU A 50 -7.10 -1.40 6.82
CA LEU A 50 -8.43 -0.97 7.28
C LEU A 50 -9.51 -1.21 6.23
N LEU A 51 -9.16 -1.12 4.95
CA LEU A 51 -10.10 -1.28 3.83
C LEU A 51 -10.23 -2.73 3.34
N GLY A 52 -9.50 -3.67 3.95
CA GLY A 52 -9.59 -5.09 3.58
C GLY A 52 -8.83 -5.47 2.32
N HIS A 53 -7.81 -4.72 1.95
CA HIS A 53 -7.03 -4.94 0.73
C HIS A 53 -5.84 -5.87 1.01
N ASP A 54 -6.07 -7.19 1.06
CA ASP A 54 -5.04 -8.18 1.41
C ASP A 54 -3.78 -8.06 0.54
N GLY A 55 -3.94 -8.10 -0.77
CA GLY A 55 -2.84 -7.97 -1.72
C GLY A 55 -2.16 -6.62 -1.66
N GLY A 56 -2.93 -5.56 -1.40
CA GLY A 56 -2.41 -4.22 -1.20
C GLY A 56 -1.48 -4.14 -0.01
N VAL A 57 -1.86 -4.74 1.11
CA VAL A 57 -1.02 -4.77 2.31
C VAL A 57 0.34 -5.42 2.00
N THR A 58 0.35 -6.58 1.35
CA THR A 58 1.60 -7.27 0.99
C THR A 58 2.47 -6.38 0.10
N THR A 59 1.91 -5.83 -0.94
CA THR A 59 2.64 -5.00 -1.91
C THR A 59 3.22 -3.75 -1.24
N ILE A 60 2.40 -3.05 -0.46
CA ILE A 60 2.82 -1.79 0.16
C ILE A 60 3.80 -2.03 1.31
N ALA A 61 3.64 -3.11 2.07
CA ALA A 61 4.64 -3.48 3.09
C ALA A 61 6.02 -3.67 2.46
N ASN A 62 6.10 -4.32 1.31
CA ASN A 62 7.37 -4.50 0.61
C ASN A 62 7.92 -3.18 0.07
N ARG A 63 7.07 -2.28 -0.38
CA ARG A 63 7.50 -0.92 -0.76
C ARG A 63 8.00 -0.13 0.44
N ALA A 64 7.36 -0.28 1.59
CA ALA A 64 7.81 0.36 2.82
C ALA A 64 9.21 -0.14 3.22
N ARG A 65 9.47 -1.44 3.12
CA ARG A 65 10.80 -2.02 3.36
C ARG A 65 11.84 -1.44 2.39
N ALA A 66 11.48 -1.34 1.12
CA ALA A 66 12.36 -0.74 0.11
C ALA A 66 12.64 0.74 0.40
N ALA A 67 11.72 1.44 1.05
CA ALA A 67 11.88 2.84 1.47
C ALA A 67 12.60 2.97 2.82
N GLY A 68 13.04 1.86 3.41
CA GLY A 68 13.82 1.87 4.64
C GLY A 68 13.03 1.56 5.91
N ALA A 69 11.78 1.13 5.80
CA ALA A 69 11.00 0.75 6.99
C ALA A 69 11.58 -0.52 7.63
N SER A 70 11.74 -0.47 8.94
CA SER A 70 12.15 -1.63 9.72
C SER A 70 10.96 -2.57 9.96
N GLU A 71 11.25 -3.82 10.31
CA GLU A 71 10.19 -4.75 10.69
C GLU A 71 9.43 -4.26 11.92
N ASP A 72 10.10 -3.61 12.88
CA ASP A 72 9.43 -3.03 14.03
C ASP A 72 8.46 -1.92 13.62
N GLU A 73 8.83 -1.08 12.67
CA GLU A 73 7.92 -0.05 12.16
C GLU A 73 6.69 -0.65 11.47
N ILE A 74 6.88 -1.75 10.74
CA ILE A 74 5.76 -2.47 10.12
C ILE A 74 4.86 -3.08 11.19
N ILE A 75 5.44 -3.74 12.20
CA ILE A 75 4.69 -4.34 13.31
C ILE A 75 3.87 -3.26 14.05
N GLU A 76 4.45 -2.11 14.32
CA GLU A 76 3.74 -1.02 15.00
C GLU A 76 2.59 -0.50 14.15
N THR A 77 2.77 -0.42 12.84
CA THR A 77 1.69 -0.02 11.91
C THR A 77 0.54 -1.04 11.93
N VAL A 78 0.87 -2.34 11.98
CA VAL A 78 -0.13 -3.41 12.14
C VAL A 78 -0.90 -3.23 13.44
N GLY A 79 -0.21 -2.86 14.52
CA GLY A 79 -0.85 -2.56 15.81
C GLY A 79 -1.88 -1.44 15.72
N ILE A 80 -1.56 -0.38 14.98
CA ILE A 80 -2.50 0.73 14.76
C ILE A 80 -3.71 0.26 13.95
N ALA A 81 -3.51 -0.60 12.95
CA ALA A 81 -4.61 -1.17 12.19
C ALA A 81 -5.59 -1.92 13.09
N PHE A 82 -5.06 -2.72 14.03
CA PHE A 82 -5.88 -3.42 15.00
C PHE A 82 -6.62 -2.46 15.94
N LEU A 83 -5.92 -1.45 16.44
CA LEU A 83 -6.51 -0.46 17.35
C LEU A 83 -7.73 0.21 16.72
N MET A 84 -7.63 0.56 15.44
CA MET A 84 -8.68 1.33 14.76
C MET A 84 -9.73 0.46 14.09
N GLY A 85 -9.35 -0.70 13.57
CA GLY A 85 -10.23 -1.53 12.75
C GLY A 85 -10.64 -2.87 13.37
N GLY A 86 -10.08 -3.21 14.52
CA GLY A 86 -10.41 -4.46 15.22
C GLY A 86 -9.81 -5.69 14.54
N LEU A 87 -10.34 -6.85 14.88
CA LEU A 87 -9.82 -8.13 14.42
C LEU A 87 -9.79 -8.26 12.88
N PRO A 88 -10.82 -7.86 12.13
CA PRO A 88 -10.77 -7.95 10.66
C PRO A 88 -9.57 -7.18 10.07
N ALA A 89 -9.26 -6.01 10.59
CA ALA A 89 -8.11 -5.23 10.13
C ALA A 89 -6.79 -5.91 10.49
N LEU A 90 -6.70 -6.53 11.66
CA LEU A 90 -5.50 -7.29 12.05
C LEU A 90 -5.27 -8.47 11.12
N VAL A 91 -6.32 -9.21 10.78
CA VAL A 91 -6.24 -10.34 9.84
C VAL A 91 -5.74 -9.86 8.48
N THR A 92 -6.29 -8.78 7.95
CA THR A 92 -5.83 -8.18 6.69
C THR A 92 -4.39 -7.70 6.81
N ALA A 93 -4.05 -7.01 7.91
CA ALA A 93 -2.72 -6.48 8.14
C ALA A 93 -1.64 -7.57 8.24
N SER A 94 -2.00 -8.80 8.63
CA SER A 94 -1.06 -9.91 8.69
C SER A 94 -0.42 -10.23 7.35
N ASN A 95 -1.04 -9.81 6.25
CA ASN A 95 -0.49 -9.94 4.90
C ASN A 95 0.81 -9.13 4.69
N ALA A 96 1.14 -8.21 5.61
CA ALA A 96 2.42 -7.50 5.61
C ALA A 96 3.61 -8.46 5.80
N PHE A 97 3.37 -9.65 6.33
CA PHE A 97 4.40 -10.62 6.68
C PHE A 97 4.47 -11.80 5.70
N ARG A 98 3.80 -11.70 4.57
CA ARG A 98 3.86 -12.72 3.51
C ARG A 98 5.07 -12.57 2.62
#